data_66725170b26c294727d1d9445e6b7fc3
#
_entry.id   66725170b26c294727d1d9445e6b7fc3
#
_cell.length_a   1.000
_cell.length_b   1.000
_cell.length_c   1.000
_cell.angle_alpha   90.00
_cell.angle_beta   90.00
_cell.angle_gamma   90.00
#
_symmetry.space_group_name_H-M   'P 1'
#
loop_
_entity.id
_entity.type
_entity.pdbx_description
1 polymer ?
#
loop_
_entity_poly.entity_id
_entity_poly.type
_entity_poly.pdbx_seq_one_letter_code
_entity_poly.pdbx_strand_id
1 'polypeptide(L)'
;VNGEIQKSIDIVEIINLYPYSNRFLQRFAGNIGLGYNYTRSSGFGRLNFDMALNYNSKKNEITTTVSTIYSVTDSLFTRDREDVSIKDNYYFSPTSFATIFLGYQRNLELGLQRRYQQGVGVGNKFITSKVAYAWARTGLVFNQEKSTEGETSGTQIEYFAQLQFNLFKFTKPEIKFDIKQTF
;
A
#
# COMPACT_ATOMS: atom_id res chain seq x y z
N VAL A 1 4.31 -4.74 43.56
CA VAL A 1 3.04 -5.30 43.07
C VAL A 1 2.51 -4.29 42.07
N ASN A 2 2.80 -4.49 40.78
CA ASN A 2 2.29 -3.68 39.68
C ASN A 2 0.82 -4.10 39.44
N GLY A 3 -0.11 -3.21 39.77
CA GLY A 3 -1.50 -3.40 39.48
C GLY A 3 -1.76 -3.26 37.99
N GLU A 4 -1.58 -4.30 37.20
CA GLU A 4 -2.09 -4.39 35.84
C GLU A 4 -3.62 -4.48 35.90
N ILE A 5 -4.28 -3.50 35.33
CA ILE A 5 -5.72 -3.53 35.15
C ILE A 5 -6.03 -4.63 34.12
N GLN A 6 -6.38 -5.81 34.59
CA GLN A 6 -6.90 -6.88 33.73
C GLN A 6 -8.34 -6.48 33.32
N LYS A 7 -8.49 -6.02 32.10
CA LYS A 7 -9.80 -5.79 31.48
C LYS A 7 -10.23 -7.10 30.83
N SER A 8 -11.24 -7.73 31.39
CA SER A 8 -11.90 -8.88 30.77
C SER A 8 -12.69 -8.37 29.54
N ILE A 9 -12.29 -8.78 28.36
CA ILE A 9 -12.99 -8.50 27.10
C ILE A 9 -13.56 -9.82 26.61
N ASP A 10 -14.85 -9.83 26.28
CA ASP A 10 -15.49 -11.02 25.73
C ASP A 10 -14.86 -11.34 24.35
N ILE A 11 -14.51 -12.62 24.13
CA ILE A 11 -13.92 -13.09 22.85
C ILE A 11 -14.81 -12.69 21.67
N VAL A 12 -16.11 -12.61 21.91
CA VAL A 12 -17.11 -12.17 20.93
C VAL A 12 -16.93 -10.69 20.53
N GLU A 13 -16.31 -9.85 21.33
CA GLU A 13 -16.06 -8.42 21.04
C GLU A 13 -14.72 -8.15 20.32
N ILE A 14 -13.88 -9.17 20.17
CA ILE A 14 -12.58 -9.02 19.51
C ILE A 14 -12.79 -9.00 17.99
N ILE A 15 -12.55 -7.84 17.36
CA ILE A 15 -12.67 -7.65 15.92
C ILE A 15 -11.36 -8.02 15.21
N ASN A 16 -10.24 -7.64 15.79
CA ASN A 16 -8.91 -7.94 15.28
C ASN A 16 -7.89 -8.04 16.43
N LEU A 17 -7.05 -9.07 16.41
CA LEU A 17 -5.91 -9.22 17.28
C LEU A 17 -4.65 -8.86 16.52
N TYR A 18 -4.07 -7.71 16.82
CA TYR A 18 -2.73 -7.38 16.38
C TYR A 18 -1.75 -7.75 17.50
N PRO A 19 -0.82 -8.68 17.28
CA PRO A 19 0.19 -9.00 18.28
C PRO A 19 1.13 -7.80 18.46
N TYR A 20 0.91 -7.01 19.48
CA TYR A 20 1.89 -6.00 19.89
C TYR A 20 3.05 -6.68 20.60
N SER A 21 4.00 -7.17 19.81
CA SER A 21 5.24 -7.65 20.39
C SER A 21 6.14 -6.46 20.79
N ASN A 22 6.80 -6.58 21.95
CA ASN A 22 7.86 -5.67 22.35
C ASN A 22 9.11 -5.78 21.46
N ARG A 23 9.22 -6.83 20.65
CA ARG A 23 10.33 -7.04 19.72
C ARG A 23 10.02 -6.35 18.39
N PHE A 24 10.92 -5.48 17.95
CA PHE A 24 10.80 -4.69 16.73
C PHE A 24 10.48 -5.55 15.49
N LEU A 25 11.20 -6.65 15.28
CA LEU A 25 11.02 -7.52 14.10
C LEU A 25 9.66 -8.21 14.04
N GLN A 26 9.02 -8.48 15.17
CA GLN A 26 7.70 -9.14 15.18
C GLN A 26 6.54 -8.20 14.82
N ARG A 27 6.82 -6.90 14.62
CA ARG A 27 5.85 -5.91 14.14
C ARG A 27 5.77 -5.86 12.63
N PHE A 28 6.65 -6.59 11.93
CA PHE A 28 6.65 -6.68 10.49
C PHE A 28 5.85 -7.91 10.05
N ALA A 29 5.02 -7.73 9.05
CA ALA A 29 4.36 -8.80 8.31
C ALA A 29 4.48 -8.49 6.83
N GLY A 30 4.70 -9.51 6.00
CA GLY A 30 4.83 -9.27 4.58
C GLY A 30 5.20 -10.51 3.80
N ASN A 31 5.36 -10.30 2.52
CA ASN A 31 5.78 -11.31 1.56
C ASN A 31 6.78 -10.73 0.57
N ILE A 32 7.63 -11.59 0.05
CA ILE A 32 8.57 -11.30 -1.03
C ILE A 32 8.38 -12.40 -2.08
N GLY A 33 8.21 -11.99 -3.33
CA GLY A 33 8.11 -12.86 -4.49
C GLY A 33 9.24 -12.57 -5.48
N LEU A 34 9.82 -13.62 -6.05
CA LEU A 34 10.79 -13.54 -7.14
C LEU A 34 10.36 -14.52 -8.21
N GLY A 35 10.22 -14.04 -9.44
CA GLY A 35 9.90 -14.85 -10.60
C GLY A 35 10.91 -14.62 -11.72
N TYR A 36 11.38 -15.69 -12.35
CA TYR A 36 12.23 -15.63 -13.52
C TYR A 36 11.71 -16.55 -14.61
N ASN A 37 11.63 -16.04 -15.83
CA ASN A 37 11.26 -16.80 -17.01
C ASN A 37 12.27 -16.52 -18.12
N TYR A 38 12.70 -17.56 -18.83
CA TYR A 38 13.63 -17.42 -19.94
C TYR A 38 13.20 -18.33 -21.11
N THR A 39 13.12 -17.74 -22.30
CA THR A 39 12.77 -18.45 -23.54
C THR A 39 13.99 -18.48 -24.46
N ARG A 40 14.59 -19.67 -24.58
CA ARG A 40 15.82 -19.88 -25.35
C ARG A 40 15.69 -19.55 -26.83
N SER A 41 14.53 -19.86 -27.44
CA SER A 41 14.30 -19.65 -28.88
C SER A 41 14.30 -18.16 -29.28
N SER A 42 13.93 -17.28 -28.37
CA SER A 42 13.89 -15.83 -28.60
C SER A 42 14.99 -15.06 -27.87
N GLY A 43 15.84 -15.74 -27.08
CA GLY A 43 16.81 -15.06 -26.23
C GLY A 43 16.20 -14.13 -25.17
N PHE A 44 14.88 -14.27 -24.93
CA PHE A 44 14.10 -13.38 -24.06
C PHE A 44 14.04 -13.91 -22.63
N GLY A 45 14.45 -13.07 -21.67
CA GLY A 45 14.32 -13.30 -20.24
C GLY A 45 13.45 -12.24 -19.57
N ARG A 46 12.65 -12.63 -18.58
CA ARG A 46 11.87 -11.72 -17.74
C ARG A 46 12.09 -12.04 -16.27
N LEU A 47 12.44 -11.01 -15.51
CA LEU A 47 12.59 -11.06 -14.05
C LEU A 47 11.50 -10.21 -13.43
N ASN A 48 10.75 -10.80 -12.50
CA ASN A 48 9.73 -10.14 -11.71
C ASN A 48 10.17 -10.16 -10.24
N PHE A 49 10.04 -9.04 -9.56
CA PHE A 49 10.24 -8.95 -8.13
C PHE A 49 9.08 -8.20 -7.50
N ASP A 50 8.45 -8.80 -6.51
CA ASP A 50 7.34 -8.24 -5.75
C ASP A 50 7.64 -8.32 -4.26
N MET A 51 7.36 -7.24 -3.53
CA MET A 51 7.49 -7.16 -2.08
C MET A 51 6.34 -6.36 -1.51
N ALA A 52 5.73 -6.88 -0.46
CA ALA A 52 4.79 -6.15 0.36
C ALA A 52 5.16 -6.32 1.83
N LEU A 53 5.44 -5.22 2.51
CA LEU A 53 5.79 -5.18 3.93
C LEU A 53 4.83 -4.26 4.66
N ASN A 54 4.32 -4.74 5.79
CA ASN A 54 3.50 -3.97 6.70
C ASN A 54 4.19 -3.92 8.07
N TYR A 55 4.34 -2.73 8.60
CA TYR A 55 4.80 -2.49 9.97
C TYR A 55 3.66 -1.87 10.77
N ASN A 56 3.32 -2.51 11.89
CA ASN A 56 2.24 -2.06 12.75
C ASN A 56 2.78 -1.70 14.14
N SER A 57 2.51 -0.49 14.57
CA SER A 57 2.77 -0.01 15.92
C SER A 57 1.49 0.53 16.57
N LYS A 58 1.57 1.01 17.81
CA LYS A 58 0.40 1.57 18.52
C LYS A 58 -0.24 2.75 17.78
N LYS A 59 0.56 3.52 17.05
CA LYS A 59 0.11 4.76 16.39
C LYS A 59 0.37 4.77 14.89
N ASN A 60 1.27 3.92 14.36
CA ASN A 60 1.64 3.92 12.95
C ASN A 60 1.33 2.59 12.30
N GLU A 61 0.82 2.67 11.10
CA GLU A 61 0.64 1.55 10.17
C GLU A 61 1.36 1.92 8.88
N ILE A 62 2.58 1.37 8.70
CA ILE A 62 3.41 1.63 7.53
C ILE A 62 3.25 0.47 6.57
N THR A 63 2.89 0.77 5.33
CA THR A 63 2.83 -0.19 4.23
C THR A 63 3.85 0.19 3.18
N THR A 64 4.71 -0.75 2.81
CA THR A 64 5.67 -0.60 1.72
C THR A 64 5.38 -1.65 0.65
N THR A 65 5.27 -1.23 -0.60
CA THR A 65 5.12 -2.14 -1.74
C THR A 65 6.18 -1.84 -2.79
N VAL A 66 6.71 -2.90 -3.37
CA VAL A 66 7.63 -2.83 -4.52
C VAL A 66 7.15 -3.88 -5.52
N SER A 67 7.00 -3.49 -6.77
CA SER A 67 6.73 -4.41 -7.88
C SER A 67 7.58 -3.98 -9.06
N THR A 68 8.37 -4.89 -9.59
CA THR A 68 9.26 -4.59 -10.71
C THR A 68 9.22 -5.68 -11.76
N ILE A 69 9.34 -5.27 -13.02
CA ILE A 69 9.46 -6.15 -14.17
C ILE A 69 10.66 -5.69 -14.98
N TYR A 70 11.61 -6.58 -15.19
CA TYR A 70 12.79 -6.37 -16.03
C TYR A 70 12.81 -7.38 -17.16
N SER A 71 13.15 -6.94 -18.35
CA SER A 71 13.35 -7.81 -19.52
C SER A 71 14.80 -7.79 -19.98
N VAL A 72 15.25 -8.92 -20.48
CA VAL A 72 16.55 -9.09 -21.11
C VAL A 72 16.33 -9.68 -22.49
N THR A 73 16.85 -9.02 -23.51
CA THR A 73 16.82 -9.51 -24.90
C THR A 73 18.19 -9.28 -25.50
N ASP A 74 18.88 -10.35 -25.96
CA ASP A 74 20.17 -10.27 -26.63
C ASP A 74 21.21 -9.35 -25.93
N SER A 75 21.35 -9.47 -24.63
CA SER A 75 22.21 -8.66 -23.77
C SER A 75 21.73 -7.23 -23.47
N LEU A 76 20.58 -6.82 -23.97
CA LEU A 76 19.94 -5.57 -23.60
C LEU A 76 19.06 -5.79 -22.36
N PHE A 77 19.34 -5.03 -21.31
CA PHE A 77 18.56 -5.02 -20.08
C PHE A 77 17.60 -3.83 -20.10
N THR A 78 16.31 -4.10 -19.98
CA THR A 78 15.25 -3.08 -19.97
C THR A 78 14.50 -3.12 -18.66
N ARG A 79 14.29 -1.94 -18.08
CA ARG A 79 13.46 -1.72 -16.89
C ARG A 79 12.05 -1.38 -17.35
N ASP A 80 11.21 -2.39 -17.56
CA ASP A 80 9.92 -2.21 -18.20
C ASP A 80 8.91 -1.54 -17.28
N ARG A 81 8.88 -2.03 -16.03
CA ARG A 81 7.94 -1.52 -15.02
C ARG A 81 8.59 -1.51 -13.64
N GLU A 82 8.35 -0.43 -12.92
CA GLU A 82 8.74 -0.27 -11.52
C GLU A 82 7.64 0.52 -10.81
N ASP A 83 7.09 -0.07 -9.78
CA ASP A 83 6.13 0.55 -8.88
C ASP A 83 6.66 0.41 -7.45
N VAL A 84 6.98 1.52 -6.81
CA VAL A 84 7.44 1.56 -5.42
C VAL A 84 6.56 2.51 -4.65
N SER A 85 6.02 2.08 -3.54
CA SER A 85 5.25 2.96 -2.66
C SER A 85 5.54 2.71 -1.20
N ILE A 86 5.51 3.77 -0.42
CA ILE A 86 5.50 3.76 1.04
C ILE A 86 4.38 4.65 1.53
N LYS A 87 3.58 4.14 2.44
CA LYS A 87 2.45 4.84 3.05
C LYS A 87 2.51 4.66 4.56
N ASP A 88 2.36 5.74 5.32
CA ASP A 88 2.17 5.72 6.77
C ASP A 88 0.79 6.30 7.11
N ASN A 89 0.03 5.57 7.91
CA ASN A 89 -1.18 6.03 8.56
C ASN A 89 -0.86 6.27 10.04
N TYR A 90 -0.77 7.51 10.45
CA TYR A 90 -0.57 7.91 11.84
C TYR A 90 -1.92 8.10 12.54
N TYR A 91 -2.22 7.23 13.51
CA TYR A 91 -3.47 7.25 14.29
C TYR A 91 -3.35 8.20 15.47
N PHE A 92 -4.06 9.31 15.43
CA PHE A 92 -4.19 10.25 16.56
C PHE A 92 -5.42 9.95 17.43
N SER A 93 -6.36 9.12 16.95
CA SER A 93 -7.45 8.52 17.70
C SER A 93 -7.68 7.07 17.28
N PRO A 94 -8.49 6.27 17.98
CA PRO A 94 -8.81 4.90 17.55
C PRO A 94 -9.44 4.80 16.15
N THR A 95 -10.10 5.85 15.71
CA THR A 95 -10.83 5.89 14.43
C THR A 95 -10.22 6.85 13.42
N SER A 96 -9.49 7.88 13.85
CA SER A 96 -9.00 8.93 12.96
C SER A 96 -7.49 8.86 12.76
N PHE A 97 -7.05 9.10 11.55
CA PHE A 97 -5.65 9.04 11.16
C PHE A 97 -5.27 10.11 10.14
N ALA A 98 -4.03 10.52 10.17
CA ALA A 98 -3.37 11.22 9.08
C ALA A 98 -2.65 10.21 8.19
N THR A 99 -2.61 10.43 6.90
CA THR A 99 -1.89 9.59 5.94
C THR A 99 -0.86 10.41 5.19
N ILE A 100 0.32 9.83 5.03
CA ILE A 100 1.37 10.35 4.14
C ILE A 100 1.75 9.18 3.24
N PHE A 101 1.94 9.45 1.95
CA PHE A 101 2.48 8.46 1.05
C PHE A 101 3.46 9.06 0.04
N LEU A 102 4.43 8.24 -0.34
CA LEU A 102 5.39 8.49 -1.37
C LEU A 102 5.28 7.37 -2.40
N GLY A 103 5.32 7.70 -3.67
CA GLY A 103 5.26 6.75 -4.76
C GLY A 103 6.28 7.08 -5.84
N TYR A 104 6.84 6.05 -6.42
CA TYR A 104 7.61 6.09 -7.65
C TYR A 104 7.02 5.08 -8.62
N GLN A 105 6.79 5.51 -9.84
CA GLN A 105 6.27 4.67 -10.91
C GLN A 105 7.05 4.87 -12.19
N ARG A 106 7.35 3.77 -12.86
CA ARG A 106 7.85 3.67 -14.22
C ARG A 106 7.01 2.62 -14.95
N ASN A 107 6.59 2.92 -16.16
CA ASN A 107 5.88 1.96 -17.00
C ASN A 107 6.09 2.34 -18.47
N LEU A 108 7.04 1.68 -19.11
CA LEU A 108 7.37 1.96 -20.50
C LEU A 108 6.27 1.59 -21.48
N GLU A 109 5.47 0.56 -21.17
CA GLU A 109 4.33 0.16 -22.00
C GLU A 109 3.26 1.25 -22.08
N LEU A 110 3.14 2.07 -21.02
CA LEU A 110 2.23 3.21 -20.96
C LEU A 110 2.90 4.55 -21.36
N GLY A 111 4.12 4.51 -21.89
CA GLY A 111 4.85 5.72 -22.23
C GLY A 111 5.33 6.54 -21.02
N LEU A 112 5.29 5.97 -19.83
CA LEU A 112 5.66 6.64 -18.59
C LEU A 112 7.12 6.33 -18.23
N GLN A 113 8.01 7.29 -18.45
CA GLN A 113 9.43 7.14 -18.08
C GLN A 113 9.62 7.17 -16.56
N ARG A 114 8.92 8.08 -15.86
CA ARG A 114 8.92 8.18 -14.41
C ARG A 114 7.79 9.06 -13.91
N ARG A 115 7.23 8.70 -12.75
CA ARG A 115 6.28 9.51 -11.99
C ARG A 115 6.69 9.48 -10.52
N TYR A 116 6.78 10.63 -9.90
CA TYR A 116 6.92 10.78 -8.46
C TYR A 116 5.61 11.29 -7.90
N GLN A 117 5.13 10.63 -6.87
CA GLN A 117 3.89 10.99 -6.17
C GLN A 117 4.18 11.24 -4.71
N GLN A 118 3.67 12.34 -4.19
CA GLN A 118 3.73 12.67 -2.78
C GLN A 118 2.32 13.05 -2.34
N GLY A 119 1.80 12.41 -1.30
CA GLY A 119 0.44 12.67 -0.86
C GLY A 119 0.34 12.81 0.63
N VAL A 120 -0.57 13.69 1.04
CA VAL A 120 -0.95 13.90 2.43
C VAL A 120 -2.46 13.94 2.53
N GLY A 121 -3.01 13.39 3.61
CA GLY A 121 -4.44 13.37 3.81
C GLY A 121 -4.85 12.99 5.21
N VAL A 122 -6.15 12.95 5.42
CA VAL A 122 -6.77 12.52 6.66
C VAL A 122 -7.83 11.47 6.38
N GLY A 123 -8.06 10.60 7.33
CA GLY A 123 -9.07 9.56 7.20
C GLY A 123 -9.73 9.23 8.52
N ASN A 124 -10.88 8.58 8.40
CA ASN A 124 -11.67 8.12 9.53
C ASN A 124 -12.26 6.74 9.27
N LYS A 125 -12.21 5.87 10.29
CA LYS A 125 -12.89 4.57 10.35
C LYS A 125 -14.24 4.79 11.01
N PHE A 126 -15.31 4.87 10.25
CA PHE A 126 -16.63 5.19 10.75
C PHE A 126 -17.49 3.94 11.05
N ILE A 127 -17.11 2.77 10.51
CA ILE A 127 -17.69 1.48 10.88
C ILE A 127 -16.56 0.53 11.27
N THR A 128 -16.60 0.06 12.51
CA THR A 128 -15.66 -0.94 13.04
C THR A 128 -16.44 -1.96 13.82
N SER A 129 -17.00 -2.95 13.12
CA SER A 129 -17.76 -4.03 13.73
C SER A 129 -17.28 -5.38 13.18
N LYS A 130 -17.76 -6.47 13.77
CA LYS A 130 -17.46 -7.83 13.30
C LYS A 130 -18.05 -8.15 11.94
N VAL A 131 -19.16 -7.50 11.62
CA VAL A 131 -19.92 -7.75 10.40
C VAL A 131 -19.54 -6.78 9.30
N ALA A 132 -19.15 -5.56 9.66
CA ALA A 132 -18.82 -4.52 8.70
C ALA A 132 -17.63 -3.67 9.16
N TYR A 133 -16.81 -3.28 8.21
CA TYR A 133 -15.71 -2.36 8.39
C TYR A 133 -15.73 -1.33 7.28
N ALA A 134 -15.73 -0.05 7.63
CA ALA A 134 -15.68 1.01 6.64
C ALA A 134 -14.83 2.18 7.10
N TRP A 135 -14.07 2.72 6.16
CA TRP A 135 -13.27 3.91 6.35
C TRP A 135 -13.26 4.75 5.09
N ALA A 136 -13.07 6.03 5.27
CA ALA A 136 -12.81 6.98 4.18
C ALA A 136 -11.56 7.78 4.47
N ARG A 137 -10.88 8.21 3.41
CA ARG A 137 -9.77 9.16 3.49
C ARG A 137 -9.80 10.11 2.30
N THR A 138 -9.24 11.29 2.52
CA THR A 138 -9.17 12.34 1.50
C THR A 138 -7.90 13.15 1.70
N GLY A 139 -7.44 13.82 0.66
CA GLY A 139 -6.22 14.61 0.74
C GLY A 139 -5.74 15.12 -0.61
N LEU A 140 -4.51 15.58 -0.65
CA LEU A 140 -3.84 16.13 -1.81
C LEU A 140 -2.69 15.23 -2.25
N VAL A 141 -2.48 15.14 -3.54
CA VAL A 141 -1.36 14.45 -4.20
C VAL A 141 -0.63 15.44 -5.08
N PHE A 142 0.68 15.46 -4.96
CA PHE A 142 1.59 16.18 -5.82
C PHE A 142 2.25 15.17 -6.76
N ASN A 143 2.02 15.34 -8.05
CA ASN A 143 2.54 14.47 -9.10
C ASN A 143 3.55 15.21 -9.95
N GLN A 144 4.66 14.54 -10.26
CA GLN A 144 5.63 14.97 -11.27
C GLN A 144 5.87 13.81 -12.23
N GLU A 145 5.60 14.03 -13.50
CA GLU A 145 5.73 13.01 -14.53
C GLU A 145 6.75 13.39 -15.59
N LYS A 146 7.38 12.37 -16.17
CA LYS A 146 8.14 12.47 -17.39
C LYS A 146 7.72 11.35 -18.34
N SER A 147 7.33 11.75 -19.55
CA SER A 147 7.00 10.85 -20.65
C SER A 147 8.27 10.26 -21.28
N THR A 148 8.13 9.12 -21.95
CA THR A 148 9.21 8.54 -22.79
C THR A 148 9.55 9.42 -23.99
N GLU A 149 8.65 10.28 -24.44
CA GLU A 149 8.84 11.26 -25.53
C GLU A 149 9.64 12.49 -25.07
N GLY A 150 10.04 12.52 -23.80
CA GLY A 150 10.89 13.60 -23.25
C GLY A 150 10.13 14.76 -22.64
N GLU A 151 8.78 14.80 -22.78
CA GLU A 151 7.96 15.81 -22.14
C GLU A 151 7.96 15.62 -20.62
N THR A 152 8.22 16.70 -19.90
CA THR A 152 8.15 16.73 -18.44
C THR A 152 6.95 17.57 -18.05
N SER A 153 5.96 16.96 -17.38
CA SER A 153 4.90 17.74 -16.76
C SER A 153 5.45 18.49 -15.55
N GLY A 154 4.99 19.70 -15.36
CA GLY A 154 5.19 20.42 -14.11
C GLY A 154 4.55 19.66 -12.94
N THR A 155 4.74 20.17 -11.73
CA THR A 155 4.06 19.61 -10.56
C THR A 155 2.56 19.83 -10.70
N GLN A 156 1.81 18.74 -10.73
CA GLN A 156 0.35 18.73 -10.73
C GLN A 156 -0.14 18.46 -9.32
N ILE A 157 -1.12 19.22 -8.88
CA ILE A 157 -1.78 19.01 -7.58
C ILE A 157 -3.16 18.44 -7.87
N GLU A 158 -3.39 17.25 -7.31
CA GLU A 158 -4.63 16.52 -7.45
C GLU A 158 -5.28 16.31 -6.09
N TYR A 159 -6.59 16.32 -6.06
CA TYR A 159 -7.37 15.93 -4.90
C TYR A 159 -7.71 14.45 -5.00
N PHE A 160 -7.55 13.69 -3.93
CA PHE A 160 -8.00 12.31 -3.88
C PHE A 160 -9.05 12.08 -2.80
N ALA A 161 -9.97 11.18 -3.08
CA ALA A 161 -10.90 10.61 -2.11
C ALA A 161 -10.91 9.10 -2.27
N GLN A 162 -10.92 8.38 -1.15
CA GLN A 162 -11.03 6.93 -1.13
C GLN A 162 -12.00 6.49 -0.05
N LEU A 163 -12.90 5.60 -0.40
CA LEU A 163 -13.84 4.92 0.48
C LEU A 163 -13.62 3.41 0.36
N GLN A 164 -13.49 2.75 1.49
CA GLN A 164 -13.49 1.29 1.53
C GLN A 164 -14.58 0.79 2.46
N PHE A 165 -15.32 -0.19 2.00
CA PHE A 165 -16.35 -0.88 2.76
C PHE A 165 -16.17 -2.39 2.60
N ASN A 166 -16.16 -3.12 3.71
CA ASN A 166 -16.07 -4.58 3.73
C ASN A 166 -17.22 -5.12 4.57
N LEU A 167 -17.92 -6.11 4.04
CA LEU A 167 -18.84 -6.97 4.80
C LEU A 167 -18.14 -8.30 5.06
N PHE A 168 -18.22 -8.78 6.29
CA PHE A 168 -17.58 -10.03 6.70
C PHE A 168 -18.63 -11.08 6.98
N LYS A 169 -18.37 -12.30 6.48
CA LYS A 169 -18.99 -13.52 6.94
C LYS A 169 -17.90 -14.36 7.60
N PHE A 170 -18.06 -14.62 8.91
CA PHE A 170 -17.00 -15.19 9.73
C PHE A 170 -15.73 -14.29 9.74
N THR A 171 -14.61 -14.79 9.23
CA THR A 171 -13.30 -14.09 9.24
C THR A 171 -12.88 -13.55 7.87
N LYS A 172 -13.64 -13.84 6.81
CA LYS A 172 -13.30 -13.41 5.45
C LYS A 172 -14.27 -12.34 4.95
N PRO A 173 -13.79 -11.31 4.23
CA PRO A 173 -14.70 -10.36 3.59
C PRO A 173 -15.50 -11.09 2.50
N GLU A 174 -16.83 -11.07 2.63
CA GLU A 174 -17.75 -11.62 1.64
C GLU A 174 -17.99 -10.60 0.51
N ILE A 175 -18.06 -9.32 0.86
CA ILE A 175 -18.18 -8.22 -0.09
C ILE A 175 -17.11 -7.19 0.26
N LYS A 176 -16.31 -6.81 -0.72
CA LYS A 176 -15.35 -5.71 -0.64
C LYS A 176 -15.70 -4.66 -1.68
N PHE A 177 -15.86 -3.42 -1.24
CA PHE A 177 -16.08 -2.28 -2.10
C PHE A 177 -14.99 -1.25 -1.84
N ASP A 178 -14.27 -0.85 -2.88
CA ASP A 178 -13.19 0.13 -2.82
C ASP A 178 -13.39 1.13 -3.96
N ILE A 179 -13.63 2.38 -3.62
CA ILE A 179 -13.68 3.50 -4.58
C ILE A 179 -12.49 4.39 -4.31
N LYS A 180 -11.71 4.65 -5.34
CA LYS A 180 -10.66 5.65 -5.33
C LYS A 180 -10.91 6.60 -6.50
N GLN A 181 -11.03 7.88 -6.21
CA GLN A 181 -11.17 8.95 -7.20
C GLN A 181 -10.05 9.97 -7.00
N THR A 182 -9.46 10.40 -8.10
CA THR A 182 -8.45 11.49 -8.15
C THR A 182 -8.97 12.53 -9.14
N PHE A 183 -8.89 13.80 -8.76
CA PHE A 183 -9.37 14.96 -9.53
C PHE A 183 -8.24 15.96 -9.73
#